data_f7f03bea809012c1019b09fd790ef688
#
_entry.id   f7f03bea809012c1019b09fd790ef688
#
_cell.length_a   1.000
_cell.length_b   1.000
_cell.length_c   1.000
_cell.angle_alpha   90.00
_cell.angle_beta   90.00
_cell.angle_gamma   90.00
#
_symmetry.space_group_name_H-M   'P 1'
#
loop_
_entity.id
_entity.type
_entity.pdbx_description
1 polymer ?
#
loop_
_entity_poly.entity_id
_entity_poly.type
_entity_poly.pdbx_seq_one_letter_code
_entity_poly.pdbx_strand_id
1 'polypeptide(L)'
;MPLEVPPWPHAHIGRARFGPVEPDEILKGYEVSKGNYVLLQQDEIEAVKIESRKTLELVQFVEADAIDVLYYEKPYFVLPADDLAEEAYAVLRDALRRTKKVGLGQLSVRGREQLVSLKPCGRGLVLEVLRYADEVTRAQTYFRGLPGTE
;
A
#
# COMPACT_ATOMS: atom_id res chain seq x y z
N MET A 1 -3.05 2.18 -14.79
CA MET A 1 -3.62 1.02 -14.04
C MET A 1 -5.06 0.80 -14.52
N PRO A 2 -5.41 -0.40 -14.92
CA PRO A 2 -6.78 -0.66 -15.33
C PRO A 2 -7.75 -0.47 -14.17
N LEU A 3 -8.88 0.16 -14.42
CA LEU A 3 -9.92 0.37 -13.43
C LEU A 3 -10.84 -0.86 -13.42
N GLU A 4 -11.11 -1.37 -12.24
CA GLU A 4 -12.07 -2.47 -12.10
C GLU A 4 -13.48 -1.98 -12.41
N VAL A 5 -14.18 -2.70 -13.28
CA VAL A 5 -15.59 -2.41 -13.56
C VAL A 5 -16.41 -2.63 -12.30
N PRO A 6 -17.34 -1.73 -11.94
CA PRO A 6 -18.20 -1.89 -10.79
C PRO A 6 -18.86 -3.26 -10.73
N PRO A 7 -19.04 -3.84 -9.55
CA PRO A 7 -19.43 -5.23 -9.42
C PRO A 7 -20.80 -5.58 -10.02
N TRP A 8 -21.61 -4.60 -10.35
CA TRP A 8 -22.86 -4.91 -11.01
C TRP A 8 -23.21 -3.85 -12.06
N PRO A 9 -23.83 -4.19 -13.14
CA PRO A 9 -24.16 -5.53 -13.63
C PRO A 9 -23.06 -6.16 -14.47
N HIS A 10 -21.81 -6.09 -14.04
CA HIS A 10 -20.62 -6.54 -14.77
C HIS A 10 -20.67 -7.99 -15.23
N ALA A 11 -21.36 -8.83 -14.49
CA ALA A 11 -21.54 -10.23 -14.82
C ALA A 11 -22.14 -10.47 -16.20
N HIS A 12 -22.70 -9.46 -16.83
CA HIS A 12 -23.45 -9.59 -18.07
C HIS A 12 -22.76 -8.99 -19.29
N ILE A 13 -21.52 -8.49 -19.14
CA ILE A 13 -20.78 -7.91 -20.26
C ILE A 13 -20.57 -8.97 -21.35
N GLY A 14 -21.00 -8.65 -22.56
CA GLY A 14 -20.85 -9.49 -23.73
C GLY A 14 -21.85 -10.64 -23.87
N ARG A 15 -22.66 -10.92 -22.84
CA ARG A 15 -23.58 -12.07 -22.83
C ARG A 15 -25.06 -11.72 -22.65
N ALA A 16 -25.38 -10.49 -22.43
CA ALA A 16 -26.75 -10.07 -22.10
C ALA A 16 -27.81 -10.53 -23.11
N ARG A 17 -27.47 -10.62 -24.38
CA ARG A 17 -28.42 -11.06 -25.44
C ARG A 17 -28.61 -12.56 -25.54
N PHE A 18 -27.85 -13.37 -24.83
CA PHE A 18 -27.90 -14.83 -24.86
C PHE A 18 -28.60 -15.45 -23.64
N GLY A 19 -29.16 -14.60 -22.75
CA GLY A 19 -29.83 -15.03 -21.54
C GLY A 19 -28.95 -15.16 -20.30
N PRO A 20 -29.41 -15.90 -19.27
CA PRO A 20 -28.64 -16.09 -18.04
C PRO A 20 -27.27 -16.70 -18.31
N VAL A 21 -26.27 -16.24 -17.58
CA VAL A 21 -24.87 -16.69 -17.67
C VAL A 21 -24.53 -17.48 -16.42
N GLU A 22 -23.92 -18.66 -16.60
CA GLU A 22 -23.42 -19.46 -15.49
C GLU A 22 -22.28 -18.71 -14.77
N PRO A 23 -22.12 -18.90 -13.44
CA PRO A 23 -21.11 -18.16 -12.66
C PRO A 23 -19.67 -18.35 -13.13
N ASP A 24 -19.34 -19.51 -13.68
CA ASP A 24 -18.02 -19.84 -14.24
C ASP A 24 -17.74 -19.19 -15.61
N GLU A 25 -18.79 -18.71 -16.29
CA GLU A 25 -18.68 -17.96 -17.55
C GLU A 25 -18.51 -16.45 -17.34
N ILE A 26 -18.55 -15.99 -16.10
CA ILE A 26 -18.43 -14.58 -15.76
C ILE A 26 -16.97 -14.18 -15.75
N LEU A 27 -16.63 -13.12 -16.51
CA LEU A 27 -15.31 -12.53 -16.57
C LEU A 27 -15.31 -11.19 -15.86
N LYS A 28 -14.20 -10.86 -15.21
CA LYS A 28 -13.99 -9.50 -14.69
C LYS A 28 -13.46 -8.59 -15.79
N GLY A 29 -14.10 -7.44 -15.96
CA GLY A 29 -13.69 -6.41 -16.90
C GLY A 29 -12.91 -5.30 -16.19
N TYR A 30 -11.77 -4.92 -16.77
CA TYR A 30 -10.98 -3.79 -16.31
C TYR A 30 -10.98 -2.71 -17.38
N GLU A 31 -11.37 -1.50 -17.02
CA GLU A 31 -11.37 -0.37 -17.92
C GLU A 31 -9.94 0.17 -18.09
N VAL A 32 -9.39 0.03 -19.28
CA VAL A 32 -8.04 0.52 -19.64
C VAL A 32 -8.07 1.92 -20.25
N SER A 33 -9.19 2.27 -20.89
CA SER A 33 -9.51 3.61 -21.37
C SER A 33 -11.02 3.72 -21.49
N LYS A 34 -11.55 4.93 -21.55
CA LYS A 34 -13.02 5.16 -21.56
C LYS A 34 -13.71 4.29 -22.60
N GLY A 35 -14.55 3.37 -22.15
CA GLY A 35 -15.29 2.44 -22.99
C GLY A 35 -14.53 1.20 -23.48
N ASN A 36 -13.23 1.09 -23.17
CA ASN A 36 -12.42 -0.08 -23.54
C ASN A 36 -12.06 -0.90 -22.30
N TYR A 37 -12.45 -2.17 -22.32
CA TYR A 37 -12.28 -3.10 -21.20
C TYR A 37 -11.41 -4.27 -21.61
N VAL A 38 -10.56 -4.72 -20.70
CA VAL A 38 -9.86 -6.01 -20.78
C VAL A 38 -10.63 -7.00 -19.91
N LEU A 39 -11.02 -8.12 -20.47
CA LEU A 39 -11.71 -9.19 -19.77
C LEU A 39 -10.70 -10.22 -19.28
N LEU A 40 -10.75 -10.53 -17.99
CA LEU A 40 -9.85 -11.48 -17.35
C LEU A 40 -10.63 -12.65 -16.77
N GLN A 41 -10.09 -13.85 -16.93
CA GLN A 41 -10.58 -15.04 -16.26
C GLN A 41 -10.10 -15.07 -14.80
N GLN A 42 -10.77 -15.86 -13.98
CA GLN A 42 -10.44 -15.93 -12.55
C GLN A 42 -9.02 -16.44 -12.28
N ASP A 43 -8.56 -17.41 -13.06
CA ASP A 43 -7.21 -17.96 -12.99
C ASP A 43 -6.13 -16.94 -13.38
N GLU A 44 -6.38 -16.11 -14.38
CA GLU A 44 -5.50 -15.01 -14.76
C GLU A 44 -5.39 -13.95 -13.66
N ILE A 45 -6.50 -13.63 -12.99
CA ILE A 45 -6.52 -12.70 -11.85
C ILE A 45 -5.75 -13.28 -10.67
N GLU A 46 -5.91 -14.57 -10.39
CA GLU A 46 -5.17 -15.25 -9.31
C GLU A 46 -3.67 -15.33 -9.60
N ALA A 47 -3.27 -15.57 -10.86
CA ALA A 47 -1.87 -15.54 -11.27
C ALA A 47 -1.23 -14.16 -11.04
N VAL A 48 -1.92 -13.08 -11.39
CA VAL A 48 -1.47 -11.71 -11.12
C VAL A 48 -1.39 -11.43 -9.61
N LYS A 49 -2.34 -11.92 -8.82
CA LYS A 49 -2.31 -11.79 -7.35
C LYS A 49 -1.15 -12.53 -6.70
N ILE A 50 -0.76 -13.68 -7.25
CA ILE A 50 0.40 -14.47 -6.77
C ILE A 50 1.70 -13.73 -7.06
N GLU A 51 1.81 -13.07 -8.21
CA GLU A 51 2.97 -12.25 -8.57
C GLU A 51 3.08 -10.97 -7.74
N SER A 52 1.97 -10.39 -7.35
CA SER A 52 1.92 -9.23 -6.45
C SER A 52 2.12 -9.64 -4.99
N ARG A 53 3.24 -10.27 -4.65
CA ARG A 53 3.58 -10.57 -3.27
C ARG A 53 3.64 -9.28 -2.47
N LYS A 54 3.11 -9.32 -1.24
CA LYS A 54 3.26 -8.26 -0.25
C LYS A 54 4.72 -8.21 0.21
N THR A 55 5.56 -7.66 -0.61
CA THR A 55 6.98 -7.50 -0.31
C THR A 55 7.24 -6.07 0.08
N LEU A 56 7.83 -5.88 1.26
CA LEU A 56 8.33 -4.60 1.68
C LEU A 56 9.75 -4.45 1.13
N GLU A 57 9.92 -3.46 0.28
CA GLU A 57 11.23 -3.08 -0.24
C GLU A 57 11.70 -1.81 0.49
N LEU A 58 12.70 -1.96 1.36
CA LEU A 58 13.34 -0.82 2.01
C LEU A 58 14.37 -0.22 1.07
N VAL A 59 14.19 1.05 0.71
CA VAL A 59 15.03 1.73 -0.27
C VAL A 59 15.93 2.81 0.34
N GLN A 60 15.60 3.30 1.53
CA GLN A 60 16.32 4.37 2.18
C GLN A 60 16.19 4.29 3.70
N PHE A 61 17.20 4.81 4.40
CA PHE A 61 17.16 4.99 5.85
C PHE A 61 17.38 6.46 6.18
N VAL A 62 16.51 7.02 6.99
CA VAL A 62 16.54 8.43 7.40
C VAL A 62 16.58 8.53 8.92
N GLU A 63 16.95 9.69 9.43
CA GLU A 63 16.87 9.95 10.88
C GLU A 63 15.42 9.84 11.37
N ALA A 64 15.24 9.35 12.58
CA ALA A 64 13.90 9.07 13.12
C ALA A 64 13.00 10.32 13.22
N ASP A 65 13.61 11.50 13.37
CA ASP A 65 12.92 12.79 13.44
C ASP A 65 12.79 13.52 12.10
N ALA A 66 13.30 12.93 11.02
CA ALA A 66 13.25 13.53 9.68
C ALA A 66 11.85 13.53 9.06
N ILE A 67 10.96 12.66 9.56
CA ILE A 67 9.59 12.53 9.03
C ILE A 67 8.64 13.30 9.93
N ASP A 68 8.02 14.34 9.38
CA ASP A 68 7.00 15.10 10.08
C ASP A 68 5.77 14.21 10.40
N VAL A 69 5.18 14.44 11.56
CA VAL A 69 4.01 13.69 12.03
C VAL A 69 2.82 13.76 11.07
N LEU A 70 2.72 14.82 10.26
CA LEU A 70 1.66 15.00 9.27
C LEU A 70 1.72 13.98 8.12
N TYR A 71 2.87 13.34 7.90
CA TYR A 71 3.03 12.31 6.87
C TYR A 71 2.50 10.95 7.32
N TYR A 72 2.38 10.69 8.62
CA TYR A 72 1.90 9.42 9.13
C TYR A 72 0.39 9.27 8.97
N GLU A 73 -0.04 8.19 8.33
CA GLU A 73 -1.45 7.94 8.09
C GLU A 73 -1.98 6.78 8.91
N LYS A 74 -1.36 5.60 8.80
CA LYS A 74 -1.90 4.39 9.42
C LYS A 74 -0.79 3.47 9.91
N PRO A 75 -0.79 3.10 11.21
CA PRO A 75 0.17 2.18 11.76
C PRO A 75 -0.27 0.72 11.65
N TYR A 76 0.73 -0.17 11.54
CA TYR A 76 0.57 -1.62 11.61
C TYR A 76 1.70 -2.23 12.43
N PHE A 77 1.40 -3.14 13.30
CA PHE A 77 2.42 -3.91 13.99
C PHE A 77 2.97 -5.00 13.08
N VAL A 78 4.29 -5.12 13.07
CA VAL A 78 4.99 -6.13 12.29
C VAL A 78 5.54 -7.19 13.23
N LEU A 79 5.22 -8.42 12.95
CA LEU A 79 5.68 -9.59 13.71
C LEU A 79 6.43 -10.54 12.77
N PRO A 80 7.43 -11.30 13.28
CA PRO A 80 8.02 -12.35 12.49
C PRO A 80 6.98 -13.43 12.16
N ALA A 81 7.02 -13.95 10.95
CA ALA A 81 6.06 -14.94 10.49
C ALA A 81 6.31 -16.34 11.05
N ASP A 82 7.57 -16.63 11.35
CA ASP A 82 8.03 -17.92 11.85
C ASP A 82 9.36 -17.78 12.61
N ASP A 83 9.85 -18.87 13.17
CA ASP A 83 11.08 -18.90 13.95
C ASP A 83 12.31 -18.53 13.10
N LEU A 84 12.31 -18.85 11.80
CA LEU A 84 13.40 -18.49 10.89
C LEU A 84 13.48 -16.99 10.65
N ALA A 85 12.34 -16.32 10.68
CA ALA A 85 12.26 -14.87 10.50
C ALA A 85 12.63 -14.09 11.78
N GLU A 86 12.56 -14.72 12.96
CA GLU A 86 12.79 -14.04 14.24
C GLU A 86 14.18 -13.42 14.35
N GLU A 87 15.22 -14.14 13.91
CA GLU A 87 16.60 -13.64 13.99
C GLU A 87 16.79 -12.39 13.12
N ALA A 88 16.37 -12.46 11.86
CA ALA A 88 16.47 -11.33 10.93
C ALA A 88 15.63 -10.12 11.41
N TYR A 89 14.45 -10.41 11.95
CA TYR A 89 13.58 -9.40 12.54
C TYR A 89 14.26 -8.68 13.71
N ALA A 90 14.84 -9.43 14.64
CA ALA A 90 15.53 -8.86 15.79
C ALA A 90 16.77 -8.03 15.38
N VAL A 91 17.56 -8.51 14.42
CA VAL A 91 18.72 -7.78 13.88
C VAL A 91 18.29 -6.46 13.25
N LEU A 92 17.26 -6.47 12.43
CA LEU A 92 16.74 -5.24 11.79
C LEU A 92 16.21 -4.24 12.83
N ARG A 93 15.41 -4.71 13.78
CA ARG A 93 14.88 -3.89 14.87
C ARG A 93 15.99 -3.22 15.67
N ASP A 94 17.00 -4.00 16.08
CA ASP A 94 18.08 -3.51 16.93
C ASP A 94 19.04 -2.59 16.17
N ALA A 95 19.25 -2.84 14.88
CA ALA A 95 20.02 -1.94 14.01
C ALA A 95 19.33 -0.57 13.85
N LEU A 96 18.03 -0.56 13.60
CA LEU A 96 17.25 0.70 13.51
C LEU A 96 17.27 1.46 14.84
N ARG A 97 17.13 0.77 15.95
CA ARG A 97 17.17 1.37 17.29
C ARG A 97 18.52 1.98 17.60
N ARG A 98 19.60 1.24 17.36
CA ARG A 98 20.97 1.70 17.65
C ARG A 98 21.38 2.90 16.81
N THR A 99 21.00 2.91 15.55
CA THR A 99 21.32 3.98 14.62
C THR A 99 20.34 5.17 14.70
N LYS A 100 19.24 5.04 15.44
CA LYS A 100 18.15 6.02 15.53
C LYS A 100 17.57 6.37 14.16
N LYS A 101 17.49 5.35 13.29
CA LYS A 101 16.99 5.52 11.92
C LYS A 101 15.66 4.81 11.71
N VAL A 102 14.99 5.26 10.69
CA VAL A 102 13.73 4.72 10.18
C VAL A 102 13.95 4.25 8.76
N GLY A 103 13.51 3.05 8.44
CA GLY A 103 13.53 2.55 7.07
C GLY A 103 12.36 3.12 6.28
N LEU A 104 12.64 3.66 5.10
CA LEU A 104 11.63 4.06 4.13
C LEU A 104 11.57 3.05 3.01
N GLY A 105 10.38 2.71 2.60
CA GLY A 105 10.19 1.73 1.55
C GLY A 105 8.84 1.83 0.88
N GLN A 106 8.64 0.89 -0.01
CA GLN A 106 7.38 0.72 -0.71
C GLN A 106 6.78 -0.65 -0.39
N LEU A 107 5.49 -0.68 -0.20
CA LEU A 107 4.75 -1.90 0.06
C LEU A 107 3.54 -1.95 -0.87
N SER A 108 3.44 -3.03 -1.62
CA SER A 108 2.25 -3.29 -2.43
C SER A 108 1.19 -3.97 -1.58
N VAL A 109 0.09 -3.28 -1.34
CA VAL A 109 -1.07 -3.80 -0.62
C VAL A 109 -2.31 -3.66 -1.49
N ARG A 110 -2.98 -4.78 -1.74
CA ARG A 110 -4.22 -4.81 -2.53
C ARG A 110 -4.08 -4.13 -3.91
N GLY A 111 -2.95 -4.38 -4.58
CA GLY A 111 -2.67 -3.80 -5.90
C GLY A 111 -2.29 -2.32 -5.91
N ARG A 112 -2.08 -1.73 -4.75
CA ARG A 112 -1.60 -0.34 -4.62
C ARG A 112 -0.22 -0.31 -3.98
N GLU A 113 0.68 0.44 -4.58
CA GLU A 113 1.94 0.77 -3.95
C GLU A 113 1.74 1.89 -2.93
N GLN A 114 2.22 1.65 -1.73
CA GLN A 114 2.16 2.61 -0.63
C GLN A 114 3.57 2.91 -0.14
N LEU A 115 3.82 4.18 0.09
CA LEU A 115 5.02 4.62 0.79
C LEU A 115 4.86 4.29 2.27
N VAL A 116 5.86 3.64 2.84
CA VAL A 116 5.82 3.19 4.24
C VAL A 116 7.12 3.51 4.96
N SER A 117 7.01 3.65 6.27
CA SER A 117 8.15 3.68 7.17
C SER A 117 8.15 2.45 8.07
N LEU A 118 9.33 1.98 8.42
CA LEU A 118 9.53 0.89 9.37
C LEU A 118 10.44 1.38 10.50
N LYS A 119 9.97 1.31 11.73
CA LYS A 119 10.71 1.76 12.91
C LYS A 119 10.52 0.85 14.12
N PRO A 120 11.47 0.83 15.06
CA PRO A 120 11.30 0.11 16.31
C PRO A 120 10.14 0.67 17.13
N CYS A 121 9.41 -0.22 17.76
CA CYS A 121 8.33 0.12 18.69
C CYS A 121 8.34 -0.88 19.84
N GLY A 122 8.74 -0.47 21.02
CA GLY A 122 8.89 -1.37 22.16
C GLY A 122 9.81 -2.54 21.84
N ARG A 123 9.33 -3.78 21.96
CA ARG A 123 10.07 -5.00 21.66
C ARG A 123 9.93 -5.44 20.18
N GLY A 124 9.21 -4.68 19.39
CA GLY A 124 8.89 -5.04 18.01
C GLY A 124 9.17 -3.92 17.02
N LEU A 125 8.52 -4.04 15.88
CA LEU A 125 8.56 -3.09 14.79
C LEU A 125 7.14 -2.61 14.47
N VAL A 126 7.03 -1.35 14.09
CA VAL A 126 5.82 -0.76 13.53
C VAL A 126 6.09 -0.28 12.11
N LEU A 127 5.18 -0.62 11.22
CA LEU A 127 5.13 -0.12 9.87
C LEU A 127 4.03 0.94 9.82
N GLU A 128 4.38 2.11 9.30
CA GLU A 128 3.41 3.20 9.15
C GLU A 128 3.28 3.57 7.68
N VAL A 129 2.05 3.57 7.20
CA VAL A 129 1.74 4.11 5.86
C VAL A 129 1.92 5.61 5.89
N LEU A 130 2.61 6.14 4.90
CA LEU A 130 2.91 7.56 4.78
C LEU A 130 2.10 8.19 3.65
N ARG A 131 1.74 9.45 3.86
CA ARG A 131 1.20 10.30 2.79
C ARG A 131 2.31 10.77 1.86
N TYR A 132 1.99 10.95 0.59
CA TYR A 132 2.86 11.63 -0.34
C TYR A 132 2.86 13.14 -0.06
N ALA A 133 3.92 13.83 -0.49
CA ALA A 133 4.09 15.26 -0.21
C ALA A 133 2.95 16.14 -0.76
N ASP A 134 2.35 15.75 -1.86
CA ASP A 134 1.21 16.44 -2.48
C ASP A 134 -0.10 16.23 -1.70
N GLU A 135 -0.19 15.17 -0.89
CA GLU A 135 -1.34 14.90 -0.04
C GLU A 135 -1.28 15.66 1.30
N VAL A 136 -0.10 16.14 1.70
CA VAL A 136 0.08 16.87 2.96
C VAL A 136 -0.22 18.35 2.75
N THR A 137 -1.19 18.85 3.50
CA THR A 137 -1.54 20.27 3.48
C THR A 137 -0.41 21.12 4.08
N ARG A 138 0.01 22.13 3.34
CA ARG A 138 1.06 23.05 3.81
C ARG A 138 0.51 23.94 4.91
N ALA A 139 0.94 23.69 6.12
CA ALA A 139 0.53 24.44 7.31
C ALA A 139 0.78 25.94 7.21
N GLN A 140 1.87 26.34 6.53
CA GLN A 140 2.21 27.75 6.32
C GLN A 140 1.11 28.56 5.64
N THR A 141 0.30 27.94 4.79
CA THR A 141 -0.84 28.62 4.15
C THR A 141 -1.87 29.07 5.18
N TYR A 142 -2.06 28.28 6.23
CA TYR A 142 -3.02 28.57 7.30
C TYR A 142 -2.44 29.50 8.39
N PHE A 143 -1.12 29.45 8.60
CA PHE A 143 -0.46 30.18 9.67
C PHE A 143 0.12 31.53 9.27
N ARG A 144 -0.05 31.91 7.99
CA ARG A 144 0.53 33.15 7.43
C ARG A 144 0.19 34.43 8.21
N GLY A 145 -0.95 34.46 8.88
CA GLY A 145 -1.41 35.64 9.64
C GLY A 145 -1.19 35.54 11.14
N LEU A 146 -0.56 34.47 11.62
CA LEU A 146 -0.30 34.34 13.06
C LEU A 146 0.98 35.10 13.46
N PRO A 147 0.97 35.73 14.63
CA PRO A 147 2.18 36.38 15.15
C PRO A 147 3.27 35.32 15.38
N GLY A 148 4.48 35.62 14.96
CA GLY A 148 5.65 34.82 15.27
C GLY A 148 5.95 34.86 16.78
N THR A 149 6.44 33.75 17.31
CA THR A 149 7.09 33.77 18.65
C THR A 149 8.49 34.36 18.47
N GLU A 150 8.77 35.46 19.16
CA GLU A 150 10.12 35.97 19.30
C GLU A 150 10.98 35.03 20.15
#